data_10171e4531a2b2e8b53282ffb64a9c9a
#
_entry.id   10171e4531a2b2e8b53282ffb64a9c9a
#
_cell.length_a   1.000
_cell.length_b   1.000
_cell.length_c   1.000
_cell.angle_alpha   90.00
_cell.angle_beta   90.00
_cell.angle_gamma   90.00
#
_symmetry.space_group_name_H-M   'P 1'
#
loop_
_entity.id
_entity.type
_entity.pdbx_description
1 polymer ?
#
loop_
_entity_poly.entity_id
_entity_poly.type
_entity_poly.pdbx_seq_one_letter_code
_entity_poly.pdbx_strand_id
1 'polypeptide(L)'
;MSLNKVLLIGNVGKDPDVRYFDSGAGVVSFPLATSERGYTLSNGTVIPERTEWHNIVVRRSDLVAFVEKWVKKGSGLYVEGKIRTRNYDDPSGVKRYVTEIH
;
A
#
# COMPACT_ATOMS: atom_id res chain seq x y z
N MET A 1 0.87 3.51 -26.55
CA MET A 1 0.16 4.50 -25.72
C MET A 1 -0.29 3.81 -24.44
N SER A 2 -0.08 4.41 -23.27
CA SER A 2 -0.44 3.75 -22.01
C SER A 2 -0.67 4.75 -20.89
N LEU A 3 -1.38 4.30 -19.87
CA LEU A 3 -1.56 5.02 -18.63
C LEU A 3 -1.54 4.01 -17.48
N ASN A 4 -0.75 4.29 -16.46
CA ASN A 4 -0.71 3.50 -15.25
C ASN A 4 -0.73 4.47 -14.05
N LYS A 5 -1.92 4.70 -13.50
CA LYS A 5 -2.12 5.66 -12.44
C LYS A 5 -3.15 5.13 -11.46
N VAL A 6 -2.82 5.21 -10.16
CA VAL A 6 -3.68 4.76 -9.07
C VAL A 6 -3.85 5.92 -8.09
N LEU A 7 -5.08 6.15 -7.68
CA LEU A 7 -5.44 7.13 -6.65
C LEU A 7 -6.13 6.39 -5.51
N LEU A 8 -5.59 6.53 -4.30
CA LEU A 8 -6.13 5.87 -3.11
C LEU A 8 -6.26 6.87 -1.97
N ILE A 9 -7.33 6.75 -1.21
CA ILE A 9 -7.50 7.44 0.08
C ILE A 9 -7.81 6.35 1.09
N GLY A 10 -6.99 6.25 2.12
CA GLY A 10 -7.17 5.20 3.12
C GLY A 10 -6.35 5.43 4.37
N ASN A 11 -6.28 4.41 5.20
CA ASN A 11 -5.59 4.45 6.47
C ASN A 11 -4.44 3.45 6.52
N VAL A 12 -3.33 3.87 7.09
CA VAL A 12 -2.13 3.04 7.24
C VAL A 12 -2.38 1.95 8.28
N GLY A 13 -2.09 0.70 7.91
CA GLY A 13 -2.40 -0.46 8.75
C GLY A 13 -1.30 -0.86 9.72
N LYS A 14 -0.06 -0.45 9.45
CA LYS A 14 1.12 -0.70 10.30
C LYS A 14 2.05 0.49 10.20
N ASP A 15 2.89 0.68 11.21
CA ASP A 15 3.95 1.67 11.12
C ASP A 15 4.84 1.38 9.92
N PRO A 16 5.24 2.40 9.14
CA PRO A 16 6.05 2.20 7.95
C PRO A 16 7.37 1.50 8.24
N ASP A 17 7.75 0.58 7.35
CA ASP A 17 9.04 -0.09 7.37
C ASP A 17 10.02 0.73 6.53
N VAL A 18 11.02 1.30 7.16
CA VAL A 18 12.00 2.19 6.52
C VAL A 18 13.34 1.48 6.44
N ARG A 19 13.92 1.46 5.23
CA ARG A 19 15.23 0.85 5.00
C ARG A 19 16.11 1.82 4.21
N TYR A 20 17.39 1.91 4.60
CA TYR A 20 18.39 2.67 3.90
C TYR A 20 19.47 1.72 3.37
N PHE A 21 19.88 1.97 2.12
CA PHE A 21 20.97 1.23 1.49
C PHE A 21 22.29 1.92 1.77
N ASP A 22 23.41 1.24 1.49
CA ASP A 22 24.76 1.78 1.69
C ASP A 22 24.98 3.08 0.89
N SER A 23 24.29 3.24 -0.24
CA SER A 23 24.34 4.44 -1.06
C SER A 23 23.67 5.65 -0.42
N GLY A 24 22.96 5.47 0.70
CA GLY A 24 22.16 6.51 1.32
C GLY A 24 20.74 6.60 0.80
N ALA A 25 20.40 5.86 -0.27
CA ALA A 25 19.04 5.79 -0.80
C ALA A 25 18.14 5.05 0.18
N GLY A 26 16.92 5.53 0.34
CA GLY A 26 15.94 4.92 1.21
C GLY A 26 14.76 4.33 0.46
N VAL A 27 14.11 3.37 1.09
CA VAL A 27 12.82 2.86 0.66
C VAL A 27 11.94 2.70 1.88
N VAL A 28 10.69 3.11 1.77
CA VAL A 28 9.72 2.92 2.83
C VAL A 28 8.51 2.19 2.26
N SER A 29 7.98 1.26 3.05
CA SER A 29 6.78 0.52 2.66
C SER A 29 5.79 0.45 3.81
N PHE A 30 4.53 0.43 3.48
CA PHE A 30 3.45 0.28 4.45
C PHE A 30 2.19 -0.22 3.77
N PRO A 31 1.31 -0.94 4.50
CA PRO A 31 0.01 -1.32 4.00
C PRO A 31 -0.98 -0.16 4.17
N LEU A 32 -1.78 0.08 3.14
CA LEU A 32 -2.86 1.07 3.16
C LEU A 32 -4.19 0.36 2.98
N ALA A 33 -5.13 0.59 3.89
CA ALA A 33 -6.46 0.00 3.82
C ALA A 33 -7.44 0.96 3.16
N THR A 34 -8.18 0.45 2.17
CA THR A 34 -9.36 1.12 1.65
C THR A 34 -10.56 0.26 1.94
N SER A 35 -11.64 0.85 2.45
CA SER A 35 -12.78 0.09 2.92
C SER A 35 -14.07 0.55 2.26
N GLU A 36 -14.90 -0.41 1.93
CA GLU A 36 -16.25 -0.18 1.45
C GLU A 36 -17.23 -0.51 2.58
N ARG A 37 -18.18 0.40 2.83
CA ARG A 37 -19.16 0.21 3.87
C ARG A 37 -20.09 -0.95 3.54
N GLY A 38 -20.39 -1.79 4.55
CA GLY A 38 -21.41 -2.80 4.44
C GLY A 38 -22.81 -2.20 4.33
N TYR A 39 -23.75 -2.96 3.80
CA TYR A 39 -25.13 -2.53 3.64
C TYR A 39 -26.07 -3.73 3.66
N THR A 40 -27.37 -3.45 3.79
CA THR A 40 -28.40 -4.48 3.78
C THR A 40 -29.29 -4.27 2.56
N LEU A 41 -29.47 -5.34 1.78
CA LEU A 41 -30.37 -5.33 0.62
C LEU A 41 -31.83 -5.32 1.08
N SER A 42 -32.73 -4.94 0.18
CA SER A 42 -34.16 -4.87 0.46
C SER A 42 -34.76 -6.24 0.83
N ASN A 43 -34.14 -7.33 0.39
CA ASN A 43 -34.57 -8.69 0.71
C ASN A 43 -34.02 -9.20 2.06
N GLY A 44 -33.31 -8.36 2.83
CA GLY A 44 -32.74 -8.75 4.12
C GLY A 44 -31.34 -9.32 4.04
N THR A 45 -30.76 -9.47 2.85
CA THR A 45 -29.39 -9.95 2.70
C THR A 45 -28.42 -8.88 3.19
N VAL A 46 -27.50 -9.27 4.08
CA VAL A 46 -26.47 -8.39 4.61
C VAL A 46 -25.22 -8.53 3.78
N ILE A 47 -24.76 -7.40 3.23
CA ILE A 47 -23.47 -7.30 2.55
C ILE A 47 -22.47 -6.73 3.54
N PRO A 48 -21.43 -7.50 3.93
CA PRO A 48 -20.48 -7.05 4.94
C PRO A 48 -19.55 -5.95 4.41
N GLU A 49 -18.94 -5.23 5.32
CA GLU A 49 -17.85 -4.30 5.01
C GLU A 49 -16.70 -5.07 4.35
N ARG A 50 -16.08 -4.45 3.35
CA ARG A 50 -14.98 -5.03 2.62
C ARG A 50 -13.77 -4.10 2.68
N THR A 51 -12.62 -4.66 3.05
CA THR A 51 -11.35 -3.92 3.10
C THR A 51 -10.37 -4.52 2.11
N GLU A 52 -9.78 -3.65 1.29
CA GLU A 52 -8.67 -4.01 0.42
C GLU A 52 -7.38 -3.46 1.00
N TRP A 53 -6.34 -4.28 1.02
CA TRP A 53 -5.02 -3.90 1.50
C TRP A 53 -4.09 -3.65 0.32
N HIS A 54 -3.49 -2.46 0.29
CA HIS A 54 -2.58 -2.05 -0.77
C HIS A 54 -1.17 -1.92 -0.22
N ASN A 55 -0.21 -2.51 -0.91
CA ASN A 55 1.20 -2.41 -0.53
C ASN A 55 1.78 -1.14 -1.16
N ILE A 56 2.07 -0.15 -0.35
CA ILE A 56 2.62 1.13 -0.81
C ILE A 56 4.13 1.10 -0.64
N VAL A 57 4.85 1.47 -1.69
CA VAL A 57 6.32 1.54 -1.69
C VAL A 57 6.74 2.93 -2.14
N VAL A 58 7.56 3.60 -1.33
CA VAL A 58 8.02 4.96 -1.61
C VAL A 58 9.54 4.95 -1.69
N ARG A 59 10.08 5.47 -2.80
CA ARG A 59 11.54 5.52 -3.03
C ARG A 59 12.07 6.94 -3.23
N ARG A 60 11.19 7.89 -3.50
CA ARG A 60 11.59 9.29 -3.68
C ARG A 60 12.06 9.85 -2.34
N SER A 61 13.29 10.39 -2.29
CA SER A 61 13.95 10.73 -1.03
C SER A 61 13.19 11.73 -0.15
N ASP A 62 12.57 12.75 -0.74
CA ASP A 62 11.78 13.72 0.01
C ASP A 62 10.53 13.08 0.62
N LEU A 63 9.89 12.16 -0.10
CA LEU A 63 8.72 11.46 0.40
C LEU A 63 9.09 10.40 1.44
N VAL A 64 10.23 9.73 1.28
CA VAL A 64 10.74 8.79 2.30
C VAL A 64 10.94 9.52 3.63
N ALA A 65 11.58 10.67 3.60
CA ALA A 65 11.79 11.48 4.80
C ALA A 65 10.47 11.93 5.44
N PHE A 66 9.51 12.35 4.62
CA PHE A 66 8.19 12.75 5.09
C PHE A 66 7.46 11.59 5.77
N VAL A 67 7.44 10.41 5.13
CA VAL A 67 6.77 9.23 5.68
C VAL A 67 7.41 8.79 6.99
N GLU A 68 8.74 8.74 7.03
CA GLU A 68 9.48 8.38 8.23
C GLU A 68 9.12 9.29 9.41
N LYS A 69 8.98 10.57 9.14
CA LYS A 69 8.72 11.57 10.19
C LYS A 69 7.27 11.62 10.65
N TRP A 70 6.32 11.52 9.73
CA TRP A 70 4.94 11.88 9.99
C TRP A 70 3.94 10.74 9.92
N VAL A 71 4.22 9.69 9.15
CA VAL A 71 3.25 8.64 8.88
C VAL A 71 3.36 7.54 9.91
N LYS A 72 2.23 7.15 10.49
CA LYS A 72 2.13 6.14 11.54
C LYS A 72 0.94 5.23 11.24
N LYS A 73 0.89 4.09 11.92
CA LYS A 73 -0.31 3.25 11.94
C LYS A 73 -1.53 4.11 12.25
N GLY A 74 -2.57 4.00 11.43
CA GLY A 74 -3.79 4.76 11.58
C GLY A 74 -3.85 6.08 10.81
N SER A 75 -2.72 6.57 10.30
CA SER A 75 -2.68 7.82 9.54
C SER A 75 -3.59 7.72 8.31
N GLY A 76 -4.37 8.79 8.07
CA GLY A 76 -5.15 8.94 6.84
C GLY A 76 -4.29 9.56 5.75
N LEU A 77 -4.24 8.93 4.58
CA LEU A 77 -3.41 9.37 3.47
C LEU A 77 -4.18 9.40 2.15
N TYR A 78 -3.83 10.37 1.32
CA TYR A 78 -4.09 10.37 -0.11
C TYR A 78 -2.81 9.92 -0.80
N VAL A 79 -2.90 8.88 -1.61
CA VAL A 79 -1.76 8.31 -2.32
C VAL A 79 -2.02 8.34 -3.81
N GLU A 80 -1.06 8.86 -4.56
CA GLU A 80 -1.05 8.81 -6.02
C GLU A 80 0.20 8.07 -6.47
N GLY A 81 0.02 7.05 -7.28
CA GLY A 81 1.13 6.23 -7.73
C GLY A 81 0.77 5.39 -8.93
N LYS A 82 1.55 4.36 -9.16
CA LYS A 82 1.36 3.41 -10.27
C LYS A 82 1.47 1.99 -9.77
N ILE A 83 0.79 1.08 -10.47
CA ILE A 83 0.81 -0.35 -10.16
C ILE A 83 2.12 -0.93 -10.66
N ARG A 84 2.79 -1.70 -9.81
CA ARG A 84 3.98 -2.45 -10.17
C ARG A 84 3.90 -3.84 -9.56
N THR A 85 4.10 -4.87 -10.38
CA THR A 85 4.16 -6.26 -9.91
C THR A 85 5.58 -6.75 -10.06
N ARG A 86 6.11 -7.34 -8.99
CA ARG A 86 7.42 -8.00 -9.01
C ARG A 86 7.27 -9.44 -8.55
N ASN A 87 8.24 -10.27 -8.87
CA ASN A 87 8.28 -11.64 -8.40
C ASN A 87 9.48 -11.86 -7.48
N TYR A 88 9.37 -12.87 -6.64
CA TYR A 88 10.46 -13.30 -5.76
C TYR A 88 10.29 -14.79 -5.49
N ASP A 89 11.40 -15.44 -5.12
CA ASP A 89 11.36 -16.83 -4.69
C ASP A 89 11.19 -16.88 -3.17
N ASP A 90 10.19 -17.64 -2.70
CA ASP A 90 10.01 -17.81 -1.27
C ASP A 90 11.04 -18.84 -0.73
N PRO A 91 11.14 -19.01 0.60
CA PRO A 91 12.09 -19.96 1.19
C PRO A 91 11.91 -21.41 0.74
N SER A 92 10.73 -21.78 0.25
CA SER A 92 10.47 -23.13 -0.27
C SER A 92 10.82 -23.27 -1.77
N GLY A 93 11.29 -22.20 -2.41
CA GLY A 93 11.65 -22.20 -3.83
C GLY A 93 10.48 -21.95 -4.77
N VAL A 94 9.31 -21.62 -4.25
CA VAL A 94 8.14 -21.32 -5.07
C VAL A 94 8.18 -19.85 -5.48
N LYS A 95 7.96 -19.58 -6.77
CA LYS A 95 7.89 -18.22 -7.28
C LYS A 95 6.60 -17.54 -6.83
N ARG A 96 6.74 -16.37 -6.23
CA ARG A 96 5.64 -15.54 -5.75
C ARG A 96 5.60 -14.21 -6.49
N TYR A 97 4.41 -13.66 -6.58
CA TYR A 97 4.19 -12.34 -7.17
C TYR A 97 3.58 -11.43 -6.13
N VAL A 98 4.02 -10.18 -6.11
CA VAL A 98 3.46 -9.15 -5.25
C VAL A 98 3.14 -7.92 -6.08
N THR A 99 1.94 -7.39 -5.88
CA THR A 99 1.50 -6.15 -6.52
C THR A 99 1.63 -5.01 -5.55
N GLU A 100 2.31 -3.96 -5.98
CA GLU A 100 2.64 -2.80 -5.16
C GLU A 100 2.21 -1.53 -5.87
N ILE A 101 2.03 -0.48 -5.09
CA ILE A 101 1.79 0.87 -5.59
C ILE A 101 3.05 1.69 -5.33
N HIS A 102 3.63 2.17 -6.39
CA HIS A 102 4.88 2.94 -6.32
C HIS A 102 4.65 4.44 -6.56
#